data_add2136498c86a802c60c962bc08e1c1
#
_entry.id   add2136498c86a802c60c962bc08e1c1
#
_cell.length_a   1.000
_cell.length_b   1.000
_cell.length_c   1.000
_cell.angle_alpha   90.00
_cell.angle_beta   90.00
_cell.angle_gamma   90.00
#
_symmetry.space_group_name_H-M   'P 1'
#
loop_
_entity.id
_entity.type
_entity.pdbx_description
1 polymer ?
#
loop_
_entity_poly.entity_id
_entity_poly.type
_entity_poly.pdbx_seq_one_letter_code
_entity_poly.pdbx_strand_id
1 'polypeptide(L)'
;MVTSPHTLATEAGLNVLRDGGNAMEAAIAVGAVITVTCPHFCGIGGDAIWIIADRSGRKNVLMGLGQAAEHLPNFQDAIPFRGPASTIVSAGAVDSWEKAHAYSRAHWGGQFGFSLLLDAAIGYAENGFPITASQLYWLDYRKTEVDGWPNFRTTFMPNGRRPREGETFAQPNLARSLKAIARQGAREFYEGELAARIARGLEAAGSPLTAIDLRNTRSTLEQPVSLDYRGLTLLAPPPPTQGISTLAIMGILREFDLSNVAEGSADYYHLCVEAVKQAFLDRARIADPNLVPQPLDQWLAPGHLARKAQSIKLDRAMNWPHPFKTGDTVYFAVTDRFGHSVSVLQSTYYDWGSGIVVGDTGILWQNRGAAFSVDPRSPNVVRAGKRPFYTLNPSMVLKGDAPYVLCGTQGADGQPQTLAVLLTRLLDYRLDPCEALSRPRFLLGKTFSDQRDSLKLEASVNDATVDDLARRGHSIAAIPALSPLAGQAGAIVIHDDGLIKGAHDPRGDGCALGPLD
;
A
#
# COMPACT_ATOMS: atom_id res chain seq x y z
N MET A 1 16.26 -7.54 -9.29
CA MET A 1 14.82 -7.62 -9.70
C MET A 1 14.07 -6.47 -9.08
N VAL A 2 13.29 -5.77 -9.87
CA VAL A 2 12.40 -4.68 -9.43
C VAL A 2 11.00 -4.96 -9.96
N THR A 3 9.95 -4.78 -9.13
CA THR A 3 8.55 -4.81 -9.56
C THR A 3 7.85 -3.55 -9.07
N SER A 4 7.09 -2.90 -9.92
CA SER A 4 6.29 -1.72 -9.57
C SER A 4 5.09 -1.54 -10.52
N PRO A 5 4.07 -0.73 -10.14
CA PRO A 5 2.87 -0.55 -10.95
C PRO A 5 3.07 0.38 -12.17
N HIS A 6 4.29 0.83 -12.44
CA HIS A 6 4.58 1.67 -13.61
C HIS A 6 5.95 1.37 -14.19
N THR A 7 6.01 1.09 -15.51
CA THR A 7 7.24 0.69 -16.20
C THR A 7 8.39 1.68 -15.99
N LEU A 8 8.15 3.00 -16.07
CA LEU A 8 9.19 4.02 -15.87
C LEU A 8 9.79 3.98 -14.45
N ALA A 9 8.98 3.66 -13.44
CA ALA A 9 9.46 3.50 -12.08
C ALA A 9 10.28 2.22 -11.92
N THR A 10 9.83 1.12 -12.52
CA THR A 10 10.59 -0.14 -12.54
C THR A 10 11.95 0.03 -13.23
N GLU A 11 11.99 0.73 -14.36
CA GLU A 11 13.23 1.05 -15.09
C GLU A 11 14.16 1.93 -14.27
N ALA A 12 13.65 2.95 -13.57
CA ALA A 12 14.47 3.81 -12.71
C ALA A 12 15.16 2.99 -11.60
N GLY A 13 14.44 2.10 -10.94
CA GLY A 13 15.01 1.19 -9.94
C GLY A 13 16.03 0.21 -10.54
N LEU A 14 15.74 -0.35 -11.71
CA LEU A 14 16.63 -1.26 -12.42
C LEU A 14 17.94 -0.57 -12.82
N ASN A 15 17.88 0.69 -13.27
CA ASN A 15 19.08 1.46 -13.63
C ASN A 15 19.98 1.68 -12.40
N VAL A 16 19.40 2.01 -11.24
CA VAL A 16 20.17 2.11 -9.99
C VAL A 16 20.88 0.78 -9.66
N LEU A 17 20.20 -0.36 -9.82
CA LEU A 17 20.81 -1.69 -9.60
C LEU A 17 21.93 -1.99 -10.61
N ARG A 18 21.75 -1.63 -11.89
CA ARG A 18 22.75 -1.81 -12.96
C ARG A 18 24.00 -0.96 -12.72
N ASP A 19 23.80 0.24 -12.21
CA ASP A 19 24.88 1.18 -11.90
C ASP A 19 25.60 0.85 -10.57
N GLY A 20 25.24 -0.27 -9.93
CA GLY A 20 25.89 -0.80 -8.74
C GLY A 20 25.26 -0.39 -7.41
N GLY A 21 24.11 0.27 -7.43
CA GLY A 21 23.32 0.56 -6.25
C GLY A 21 22.72 -0.71 -5.62
N ASN A 22 22.31 -0.60 -4.36
CA ASN A 22 21.65 -1.67 -3.64
C ASN A 22 20.10 -1.58 -3.71
N ALA A 23 19.41 -2.57 -3.18
CA ALA A 23 17.95 -2.65 -3.21
C ALA A 23 17.24 -1.44 -2.58
N MET A 24 17.82 -0.84 -1.53
CA MET A 24 17.25 0.33 -0.87
C MET A 24 17.36 1.58 -1.75
N GLU A 25 18.52 1.81 -2.34
CA GLU A 25 18.74 2.93 -3.25
C GLU A 25 17.81 2.83 -4.47
N ALA A 26 17.70 1.63 -5.04
CA ALA A 26 16.75 1.37 -6.13
C ALA A 26 15.29 1.61 -5.69
N ALA A 27 14.90 1.18 -4.49
CA ALA A 27 13.55 1.38 -3.98
C ALA A 27 13.22 2.86 -3.74
N ILE A 28 14.19 3.69 -3.32
CA ILE A 28 14.01 5.15 -3.22
C ILE A 28 13.74 5.75 -4.59
N ALA A 29 14.52 5.37 -5.61
CA ALA A 29 14.30 5.86 -6.97
C ALA A 29 12.93 5.44 -7.53
N VAL A 30 12.51 4.18 -7.30
CA VAL A 30 11.16 3.71 -7.65
C VAL A 30 10.10 4.55 -6.94
N GLY A 31 10.21 4.70 -5.62
CA GLY A 31 9.25 5.45 -4.80
C GLY A 31 9.13 6.91 -5.23
N ALA A 32 10.24 7.56 -5.58
CA ALA A 32 10.24 8.92 -6.09
C ALA A 32 9.54 9.02 -7.46
N VAL A 33 9.89 8.16 -8.42
CA VAL A 33 9.28 8.16 -9.76
C VAL A 33 7.79 7.86 -9.69
N ILE A 34 7.37 6.92 -8.85
CA ILE A 34 5.96 6.54 -8.74
C ILE A 34 5.08 7.68 -8.22
N THR A 35 5.61 8.60 -7.40
CA THR A 35 4.87 9.80 -6.97
C THR A 35 4.53 10.75 -8.11
N VAL A 36 5.29 10.67 -9.20
CA VAL A 36 5.10 11.46 -10.42
C VAL A 36 4.21 10.73 -11.42
N THR A 37 4.47 9.43 -11.63
CA THR A 37 3.86 8.64 -12.71
C THR A 37 2.56 7.95 -12.31
N CYS A 38 2.28 7.80 -11.01
CA CYS A 38 1.01 7.29 -10.48
C CYS A 38 0.37 8.27 -9.49
N PRO A 39 0.10 9.53 -9.89
CA PRO A 39 -0.40 10.56 -8.98
C PRO A 39 -1.80 10.25 -8.44
N HIS A 40 -2.53 9.35 -9.10
CA HIS A 40 -3.85 8.88 -8.66
C HIS A 40 -3.78 7.97 -7.43
N PHE A 41 -2.65 7.36 -7.10
CA PHE A 41 -2.52 6.43 -5.97
C PHE A 41 -1.55 6.89 -4.89
N CYS A 42 -0.52 7.65 -5.25
CA CYS A 42 0.47 8.09 -4.28
C CYS A 42 1.06 9.46 -4.65
N GLY A 43 1.77 10.03 -3.70
CA GLY A 43 2.42 11.33 -3.86
C GLY A 43 3.32 11.64 -2.67
N ILE A 44 4.13 12.69 -2.79
CA ILE A 44 4.97 13.15 -1.68
C ILE A 44 4.16 13.76 -0.54
N GLY A 45 2.88 14.04 -0.74
CA GLY A 45 1.91 14.41 0.29
C GLY A 45 1.23 13.21 0.97
N GLY A 46 1.82 12.03 0.91
CA GLY A 46 1.32 10.79 1.50
C GLY A 46 2.32 10.10 2.43
N ASP A 47 2.12 8.81 2.62
CA ASP A 47 2.88 7.97 3.56
C ASP A 47 3.53 6.78 2.86
N ALA A 48 4.53 6.16 3.51
CA ALA A 48 5.17 4.95 3.02
C ALA A 48 5.56 4.02 4.16
N ILE A 49 5.40 2.71 3.94
CA ILE A 49 5.85 1.66 4.86
C ILE A 49 6.74 0.68 4.11
N TRP A 50 7.88 0.37 4.71
CA TRP A 50 8.95 -0.44 4.15
C TRP A 50 9.23 -1.63 5.03
N ILE A 51 9.13 -2.86 4.52
CA ILE A 51 9.76 -4.02 5.15
C ILE A 51 11.13 -4.21 4.52
N ILE A 52 12.14 -4.30 5.36
CA ILE A 52 13.55 -4.35 5.01
C ILE A 52 14.14 -5.63 5.57
N ALA A 53 14.80 -6.44 4.76
CA ALA A 53 15.53 -7.61 5.23
C ALA A 53 16.74 -7.93 4.37
N ASP A 54 17.70 -8.64 4.94
CA ASP A 54 18.88 -9.14 4.23
C ASP A 54 19.26 -10.55 4.67
N ARG A 55 20.18 -11.18 3.95
CA ARG A 55 20.63 -12.57 4.22
C ARG A 55 21.36 -12.74 5.54
N SER A 56 21.76 -11.66 6.22
CA SER A 56 22.37 -11.72 7.55
C SER A 56 21.37 -11.90 8.69
N GLY A 57 20.06 -11.95 8.37
CA GLY A 57 18.97 -12.02 9.34
C GLY A 57 18.53 -10.66 9.88
N ARG A 58 19.13 -9.56 9.40
CA ARG A 58 18.69 -8.21 9.77
C ARG A 58 17.32 -7.95 9.13
N LYS A 59 16.36 -7.51 9.93
CA LYS A 59 15.01 -7.19 9.48
C LYS A 59 14.46 -6.01 10.27
N ASN A 60 13.85 -5.08 9.56
CA ASN A 60 13.25 -3.88 10.14
C ASN A 60 12.01 -3.46 9.34
N VAL A 61 11.18 -2.63 9.96
CA VAL A 61 10.09 -1.90 9.30
C VAL A 61 10.36 -0.41 9.45
N LEU A 62 10.42 0.29 8.35
CA LEU A 62 10.49 1.74 8.34
C LEU A 62 9.06 2.28 8.15
N MET A 63 8.59 3.04 9.15
CA MET A 63 7.25 3.59 9.23
C MET A 63 7.29 5.09 8.90
N GLY A 64 7.13 5.42 7.63
CA GLY A 64 7.00 6.79 7.14
C GLY A 64 5.55 7.26 7.21
N LEU A 65 5.06 7.51 8.42
CA LEU A 65 3.66 7.82 8.70
C LEU A 65 3.49 9.24 9.21
N GLY A 66 2.41 9.88 8.76
CA GLY A 66 1.94 11.13 9.35
C GLY A 66 1.15 10.94 10.64
N GLN A 67 0.91 12.03 11.34
CA GLN A 67 0.07 12.11 12.53
C GLN A 67 -0.96 13.23 12.39
N ALA A 68 -2.04 13.14 13.17
CA ALA A 68 -3.08 14.16 13.23
C ALA A 68 -2.52 15.51 13.70
N ALA A 69 -3.09 16.59 13.17
CA ALA A 69 -2.76 17.96 13.55
C ALA A 69 -2.90 18.20 15.06
N GLU A 70 -2.09 19.10 15.60
CA GLU A 70 -2.16 19.54 17.00
C GLU A 70 -3.50 20.20 17.31
N HIS A 71 -4.03 20.97 16.37
CA HIS A 71 -5.31 21.65 16.49
C HIS A 71 -6.31 21.04 15.51
N LEU A 72 -7.26 20.28 16.04
CA LEU A 72 -8.27 19.59 15.25
C LEU A 72 -9.60 20.34 15.28
N PRO A 73 -10.33 20.41 14.14
CA PRO A 73 -11.71 20.85 14.14
C PRO A 73 -12.61 19.85 14.90
N ASN A 74 -13.77 20.32 15.33
CA ASN A 74 -14.76 19.44 15.92
C ASN A 74 -15.54 18.71 14.83
N PHE A 75 -15.39 17.40 14.75
CA PHE A 75 -16.13 16.52 13.85
C PHE A 75 -17.35 15.94 14.57
N GLN A 76 -18.54 16.09 13.99
CA GLN A 76 -19.78 15.58 14.59
C GLN A 76 -20.13 14.16 14.12
N ASP A 77 -20.15 13.90 12.80
CA ASP A 77 -20.62 12.64 12.24
C ASP A 77 -19.48 11.75 11.74
N ALA A 78 -18.66 12.27 10.87
CA ALA A 78 -17.52 11.56 10.28
C ALA A 78 -16.51 12.56 9.70
N ILE A 79 -15.27 12.11 9.52
CA ILE A 79 -14.26 12.86 8.79
C ILE A 79 -14.48 12.61 7.30
N PRO A 80 -14.63 13.67 6.48
CA PRO A 80 -14.85 13.52 5.05
C PRO A 80 -13.72 12.81 4.31
N PHE A 81 -14.02 12.16 3.20
CA PHE A 81 -13.00 11.53 2.35
C PHE A 81 -12.29 12.52 1.42
N ARG A 82 -12.90 13.66 1.12
CA ARG A 82 -12.37 14.67 0.20
C ARG A 82 -12.38 16.05 0.82
N GLY A 83 -11.58 16.90 0.26
CA GLY A 83 -11.50 18.30 0.65
C GLY A 83 -10.62 18.56 1.89
N PRO A 84 -10.57 19.83 2.31
CA PRO A 84 -9.64 20.26 3.36
C PRO A 84 -9.87 19.59 4.71
N ALA A 85 -11.10 19.24 5.05
CA ALA A 85 -11.42 18.55 6.29
C ALA A 85 -10.85 17.12 6.38
N SER A 86 -10.43 16.52 5.25
CA SER A 86 -9.73 15.23 5.21
C SER A 86 -8.22 15.35 5.37
N THR A 87 -7.65 16.56 5.21
CA THR A 87 -6.21 16.83 5.24
C THR A 87 -5.66 17.08 6.65
N ILE A 88 -6.19 16.37 7.63
CA ILE A 88 -5.82 16.56 9.05
C ILE A 88 -4.60 15.76 9.49
N VAL A 89 -4.00 14.98 8.59
CA VAL A 89 -2.83 14.13 8.87
C VAL A 89 -1.66 14.62 8.04
N SER A 90 -0.50 14.78 8.68
CA SER A 90 0.76 15.13 8.01
C SER A 90 1.25 13.98 7.10
N ALA A 91 2.31 14.18 6.33
CA ALA A 91 2.78 13.23 5.33
C ALA A 91 4.19 12.72 5.65
N GLY A 92 4.38 11.41 5.74
CA GLY A 92 5.64 10.79 6.18
C GLY A 92 6.52 10.20 5.06
N ALA A 93 6.05 10.14 3.81
CA ALA A 93 6.75 9.45 2.74
C ALA A 93 8.16 10.01 2.48
N VAL A 94 8.32 11.33 2.38
CA VAL A 94 9.61 11.98 2.07
C VAL A 94 10.62 11.77 3.19
N ASP A 95 10.22 11.86 4.46
CA ASP A 95 11.10 11.59 5.60
C ASP A 95 11.57 10.12 5.59
N SER A 96 10.71 9.20 5.15
CA SER A 96 11.07 7.79 5.03
C SER A 96 12.15 7.54 3.95
N TRP A 97 12.16 8.30 2.85
CA TRP A 97 13.18 8.17 1.82
C TRP A 97 14.58 8.52 2.36
N GLU A 98 14.70 9.62 3.10
CA GLU A 98 15.97 9.99 3.71
C GLU A 98 16.45 8.99 4.76
N LYS A 99 15.51 8.49 5.57
CA LYS A 99 15.81 7.44 6.54
C LYS A 99 16.20 6.12 5.89
N ALA A 100 15.55 5.74 4.80
CA ALA A 100 15.93 4.60 3.98
C ALA A 100 17.34 4.80 3.38
N HIS A 101 17.65 5.99 2.87
CA HIS A 101 18.97 6.33 2.36
C HIS A 101 20.05 6.22 3.44
N ALA A 102 19.79 6.77 4.64
CA ALA A 102 20.70 6.66 5.78
C ALA A 102 20.92 5.18 6.19
N TYR A 103 19.84 4.37 6.21
CA TYR A 103 19.92 2.94 6.49
C TYR A 103 20.77 2.19 5.45
N SER A 104 20.57 2.48 4.17
CA SER A 104 21.37 1.92 3.07
C SER A 104 22.86 2.18 3.27
N ARG A 105 23.23 3.42 3.57
CA ARG A 105 24.65 3.79 3.83
C ARG A 105 25.22 3.13 5.06
N ALA A 106 24.45 3.04 6.13
CA ALA A 106 24.91 2.48 7.41
C ALA A 106 25.07 0.94 7.38
N HIS A 107 24.25 0.25 6.61
CA HIS A 107 24.12 -1.21 6.71
C HIS A 107 24.40 -1.97 5.41
N TRP A 108 24.19 -1.35 4.24
CA TRP A 108 24.27 -2.01 2.94
C TRP A 108 25.30 -1.41 1.99
N GLY A 109 26.15 -0.51 2.51
CA GLY A 109 27.24 0.11 1.73
C GLY A 109 26.74 1.00 0.60
N GLY A 110 25.61 1.67 0.78
CA GLY A 110 25.02 2.56 -0.22
C GLY A 110 26.00 3.65 -0.67
N GLN A 111 26.09 3.88 -1.98
CA GLN A 111 27.06 4.76 -2.60
C GLN A 111 26.43 5.97 -3.28
N PHE A 112 25.16 5.87 -3.70
CA PHE A 112 24.48 6.95 -4.41
C PHE A 112 24.11 8.09 -3.46
N GLY A 113 24.29 9.33 -3.93
CA GLY A 113 23.79 10.50 -3.24
C GLY A 113 22.27 10.56 -3.30
N PHE A 114 21.63 11.06 -2.25
CA PHE A 114 20.17 11.17 -2.17
C PHE A 114 19.56 11.94 -3.36
N SER A 115 20.20 13.05 -3.76
CA SER A 115 19.79 13.85 -4.92
C SER A 115 19.71 13.01 -6.20
N LEU A 116 20.72 12.18 -6.47
CA LEU A 116 20.79 11.37 -7.68
C LEU A 116 19.64 10.36 -7.77
N LEU A 117 19.19 9.83 -6.64
CA LEU A 117 18.05 8.89 -6.58
C LEU A 117 16.71 9.56 -6.94
N LEU A 118 16.63 10.89 -6.90
CA LEU A 118 15.43 11.65 -7.26
C LEU A 118 15.48 12.19 -8.71
N ASP A 119 16.62 12.10 -9.40
CA ASP A 119 16.81 12.74 -10.73
C ASP A 119 15.81 12.24 -11.78
N ALA A 120 15.52 10.94 -11.83
CA ALA A 120 14.54 10.39 -12.77
C ALA A 120 13.13 10.95 -12.50
N ALA A 121 12.72 11.02 -11.23
CA ALA A 121 11.42 11.60 -10.83
C ALA A 121 11.33 13.08 -11.22
N ILE A 122 12.38 13.85 -10.98
CA ILE A 122 12.46 15.26 -11.38
C ILE A 122 12.35 15.39 -12.90
N GLY A 123 13.06 14.54 -13.65
CA GLY A 123 13.01 14.53 -15.10
C GLY A 123 11.63 14.28 -15.67
N TYR A 124 10.92 13.27 -15.14
CA TYR A 124 9.54 12.97 -15.57
C TYR A 124 8.54 14.05 -15.13
N ALA A 125 8.71 14.64 -13.96
CA ALA A 125 7.85 15.74 -13.53
C ALA A 125 8.05 17.00 -14.37
N GLU A 126 9.27 17.31 -14.78
CA GLU A 126 9.60 18.50 -15.55
C GLU A 126 9.28 18.36 -17.03
N ASN A 127 9.71 17.25 -17.65
CA ASN A 127 9.60 17.04 -19.10
C ASN A 127 8.35 16.27 -19.50
N GLY A 128 7.66 15.65 -18.52
CA GLY A 128 6.48 14.85 -18.73
C GLY A 128 6.77 13.39 -19.03
N PHE A 129 5.69 12.61 -18.97
CA PHE A 129 5.65 11.19 -19.30
C PHE A 129 4.31 10.88 -19.98
N PRO A 130 4.20 9.78 -20.74
CA PRO A 130 2.92 9.39 -21.35
C PRO A 130 1.92 8.92 -20.28
N ILE A 131 0.73 9.53 -20.28
CA ILE A 131 -0.38 9.13 -19.39
C ILE A 131 -0.78 7.68 -19.66
N THR A 132 -0.98 6.90 -18.60
CA THR A 132 -1.42 5.50 -18.68
C THR A 132 -2.94 5.35 -18.63
N ALA A 133 -3.42 4.18 -19.08
CA ALA A 133 -4.81 3.78 -18.98
C ALA A 133 -5.31 3.79 -17.53
N SER A 134 -4.48 3.36 -16.57
CA SER A 134 -4.80 3.37 -15.14
C SER A 134 -5.10 4.78 -14.63
N GLN A 135 -4.24 5.77 -14.93
CA GLN A 135 -4.48 7.16 -14.52
C GLN A 135 -5.80 7.70 -15.05
N LEU A 136 -6.12 7.40 -16.32
CA LEU A 136 -7.37 7.86 -16.94
C LEU A 136 -8.60 7.18 -16.36
N TYR A 137 -8.52 5.86 -16.11
CA TYR A 137 -9.60 5.11 -15.47
C TYR A 137 -10.00 5.76 -14.14
N TRP A 138 -9.04 6.02 -13.27
CA TRP A 138 -9.31 6.60 -11.95
C TRP A 138 -9.68 8.08 -12.00
N LEU A 139 -9.23 8.82 -13.00
CA LEU A 139 -9.68 10.20 -13.25
C LEU A 139 -11.16 10.24 -13.61
N ASP A 140 -11.61 9.36 -14.52
CA ASP A 140 -13.01 9.25 -14.90
C ASP A 140 -13.88 8.74 -13.76
N TYR A 141 -13.38 7.73 -13.06
CA TYR A 141 -14.09 7.07 -11.96
C TYR A 141 -14.41 8.04 -10.80
N ARG A 142 -13.49 8.98 -10.50
CA ARG A 142 -13.62 9.96 -9.41
C ARG A 142 -13.98 11.37 -9.84
N LYS A 143 -14.25 11.58 -11.09
CA LYS A 143 -14.49 12.92 -11.64
C LYS A 143 -15.42 13.78 -10.79
N THR A 144 -16.55 13.24 -10.37
CA THR A 144 -17.56 13.98 -9.57
C THR A 144 -17.08 14.35 -8.17
N GLU A 145 -16.06 13.64 -7.64
CA GLU A 145 -15.53 13.87 -6.30
C GLU A 145 -14.41 14.90 -6.29
N VAL A 146 -13.61 15.01 -7.36
CA VAL A 146 -12.36 15.79 -7.37
C VAL A 146 -12.39 17.00 -8.31
N ASP A 147 -13.27 17.01 -9.28
CA ASP A 147 -13.35 18.06 -10.33
C ASP A 147 -13.69 19.45 -9.75
N GLY A 148 -14.32 19.50 -8.58
CA GLY A 148 -14.69 20.73 -7.89
C GLY A 148 -13.52 21.47 -7.21
N TRP A 149 -12.35 20.86 -7.09
CA TRP A 149 -11.19 21.44 -6.43
C TRP A 149 -10.31 22.18 -7.46
N PRO A 150 -10.17 23.51 -7.38
CA PRO A 150 -9.54 24.32 -8.45
C PRO A 150 -8.12 23.88 -8.80
N ASN A 151 -7.26 23.67 -7.82
CA ASN A 151 -5.87 23.27 -8.05
C ASN A 151 -5.76 21.82 -8.57
N PHE A 152 -6.70 20.95 -8.26
CA PHE A 152 -6.76 19.60 -8.81
C PHE A 152 -6.93 19.65 -10.33
N ARG A 153 -7.95 20.40 -10.79
CA ARG A 153 -8.26 20.50 -12.21
C ARG A 153 -7.12 21.13 -13.01
N THR A 154 -6.53 22.21 -12.52
CA THR A 154 -5.41 22.88 -13.21
C THR A 154 -4.15 22.02 -13.25
N THR A 155 -3.96 21.13 -12.28
CA THR A 155 -2.81 20.23 -12.22
C THR A 155 -2.99 19.01 -13.12
N PHE A 156 -4.12 18.31 -13.02
CA PHE A 156 -4.33 17.02 -13.70
C PHE A 156 -5.13 17.09 -15.00
N MET A 157 -5.70 18.25 -15.32
CA MET A 157 -6.34 18.58 -16.58
C MET A 157 -5.86 19.96 -17.11
N PRO A 158 -4.53 20.12 -17.35
CA PRO A 158 -3.92 21.43 -17.59
C PRO A 158 -4.47 22.17 -18.82
N ASN A 159 -5.01 21.42 -19.79
CA ASN A 159 -5.63 21.98 -21.01
C ASN A 159 -7.14 22.20 -20.86
N GLY A 160 -7.68 22.18 -19.64
CA GLY A 160 -9.11 22.33 -19.35
C GLY A 160 -9.99 21.17 -19.83
N ARG A 161 -9.40 20.10 -20.34
CA ARG A 161 -10.06 18.90 -20.82
C ARG A 161 -9.45 17.63 -20.22
N ARG A 162 -10.20 16.55 -20.28
CA ARG A 162 -9.68 15.21 -19.96
C ARG A 162 -8.50 14.89 -20.90
N PRO A 163 -7.34 14.49 -20.34
CA PRO A 163 -6.21 14.07 -21.17
C PRO A 163 -6.50 12.74 -21.88
N ARG A 164 -5.64 12.38 -22.84
CA ARG A 164 -5.73 11.14 -23.61
C ARG A 164 -4.62 10.19 -23.18
N GLU A 165 -4.86 8.89 -23.32
CA GLU A 165 -3.81 7.90 -23.13
C GLU A 165 -2.63 8.16 -24.06
N GLY A 166 -1.41 8.05 -23.51
CA GLY A 166 -0.18 8.35 -24.23
C GLY A 166 0.13 9.86 -24.40
N GLU A 167 -0.77 10.75 -24.03
CA GLU A 167 -0.52 12.19 -24.04
C GLU A 167 0.57 12.53 -23.01
N THR A 168 1.52 13.39 -23.38
CA THR A 168 2.57 13.82 -22.46
C THR A 168 1.99 14.68 -21.34
N PHE A 169 2.26 14.27 -20.12
CA PHE A 169 1.79 14.94 -18.91
C PHE A 169 2.98 15.37 -18.05
N ALA A 170 3.14 16.67 -17.84
CA ALA A 170 4.18 17.26 -17.01
C ALA A 170 3.58 17.92 -15.76
N GLN A 171 4.36 17.93 -14.69
CA GLN A 171 3.99 18.49 -13.38
C GLN A 171 5.07 19.47 -12.91
N PRO A 172 5.20 20.66 -13.53
CA PRO A 172 6.32 21.58 -13.28
C PRO A 172 6.38 22.09 -11.83
N ASN A 173 5.24 22.22 -11.17
CA ASN A 173 5.19 22.62 -9.76
C ASN A 173 5.77 21.51 -8.86
N LEU A 174 5.40 20.25 -9.12
CA LEU A 174 5.94 19.11 -8.41
C LEU A 174 7.45 18.95 -8.68
N ALA A 175 7.90 19.18 -9.92
CA ALA A 175 9.31 19.18 -10.25
C ALA A 175 10.12 20.18 -9.40
N ARG A 176 9.60 21.41 -9.20
CA ARG A 176 10.23 22.40 -8.31
C ARG A 176 10.33 21.92 -6.86
N SER A 177 9.27 21.30 -6.36
CA SER A 177 9.24 20.73 -5.01
C SER A 177 10.26 19.60 -4.85
N LEU A 178 10.31 18.67 -5.82
CA LEU A 178 11.28 17.57 -5.82
C LEU A 178 12.73 18.08 -5.94
N LYS A 179 13.00 19.13 -6.75
CA LYS A 179 14.31 19.77 -6.85
C LYS A 179 14.74 20.40 -5.52
N ALA A 180 13.81 21.01 -4.78
CA ALA A 180 14.12 21.57 -3.46
C ALA A 180 14.53 20.45 -2.48
N ILE A 181 13.76 19.36 -2.44
CA ILE A 181 14.07 18.18 -1.62
C ILE A 181 15.43 17.57 -2.02
N ALA A 182 15.69 17.39 -3.31
CA ALA A 182 16.95 16.82 -3.80
C ALA A 182 18.18 17.66 -3.40
N ARG A 183 18.05 18.99 -3.38
CA ARG A 183 19.17 19.91 -3.06
C ARG A 183 19.41 20.08 -1.57
N GLN A 184 18.36 20.11 -0.75
CA GLN A 184 18.41 20.46 0.66
C GLN A 184 18.21 19.26 1.60
N GLY A 185 17.86 18.07 1.05
CA GLY A 185 17.47 16.89 1.82
C GLY A 185 15.98 16.86 2.14
N ALA A 186 15.50 15.73 2.67
CA ALA A 186 14.09 15.51 2.92
C ALA A 186 13.49 16.50 3.96
N ARG A 187 14.31 17.01 4.88
CA ARG A 187 13.85 17.97 5.88
C ARG A 187 13.37 19.30 5.31
N GLU A 188 13.73 19.63 4.07
CA GLU A 188 13.19 20.77 3.33
C GLU A 188 11.66 20.73 3.19
N PHE A 189 11.10 19.51 3.06
CA PHE A 189 9.65 19.29 3.03
C PHE A 189 8.97 19.60 4.38
N TYR A 190 9.70 19.52 5.48
CA TYR A 190 9.16 19.59 6.85
C TYR A 190 9.56 20.85 7.62
N GLU A 191 10.68 21.46 7.28
CA GLU A 191 11.30 22.55 8.07
C GLU A 191 11.81 23.74 7.24
N GLY A 192 12.02 23.56 5.91
CA GLY A 192 12.60 24.56 5.03
C GLY A 192 11.59 25.50 4.38
N GLU A 193 12.02 26.14 3.29
CA GLU A 193 11.18 27.04 2.50
C GLU A 193 10.00 26.30 1.85
N LEU A 194 10.23 25.06 1.37
CA LEU A 194 9.15 24.23 0.85
C LEU A 194 8.10 23.94 1.92
N ALA A 195 8.52 23.64 3.16
CA ALA A 195 7.61 23.44 4.29
C ALA A 195 6.75 24.67 4.54
N ALA A 196 7.34 25.88 4.47
CA ALA A 196 6.60 27.12 4.63
C ALA A 196 5.57 27.33 3.50
N ARG A 197 5.89 26.96 2.26
CA ARG A 197 4.95 27.00 1.12
C ARG A 197 3.84 25.97 1.29
N ILE A 198 4.17 24.75 1.73
CA ILE A 198 3.18 23.70 2.05
C ILE A 198 2.22 24.19 3.14
N ALA A 199 2.73 24.70 4.26
CA ALA A 199 1.91 25.17 5.36
C ALA A 199 0.95 26.29 4.92
N ARG A 200 1.44 27.30 4.19
CA ARG A 200 0.57 28.37 3.63
C ARG A 200 -0.47 27.82 2.66
N GLY A 201 -0.11 26.87 1.80
CA GLY A 201 -1.04 26.27 0.86
C GLY A 201 -2.12 25.42 1.53
N LEU A 202 -1.77 24.70 2.59
CA LEU A 202 -2.72 23.95 3.42
C LEU A 202 -3.67 24.88 4.17
N GLU A 203 -3.15 25.93 4.80
CA GLU A 203 -3.95 26.96 5.47
C GLU A 203 -4.93 27.62 4.50
N ALA A 204 -4.46 28.05 3.34
CA ALA A 204 -5.29 28.67 2.30
C ALA A 204 -6.38 27.70 1.77
N ALA A 205 -6.13 26.40 1.79
CA ALA A 205 -7.13 25.38 1.44
C ALA A 205 -8.12 25.09 2.58
N GLY A 206 -7.88 25.57 3.79
CA GLY A 206 -8.71 25.32 4.97
C GLY A 206 -8.31 24.05 5.76
N SER A 207 -7.10 23.53 5.57
CA SER A 207 -6.56 22.44 6.38
C SER A 207 -6.17 22.94 7.78
N PRO A 208 -6.34 22.14 8.83
CA PRO A 208 -5.88 22.49 10.18
C PRO A 208 -4.37 22.27 10.39
N LEU A 209 -3.67 21.64 9.44
CA LEU A 209 -2.22 21.38 9.54
C LEU A 209 -1.41 22.68 9.50
N THR A 210 -0.41 22.76 10.35
CA THR A 210 0.49 23.88 10.49
C THR A 210 1.94 23.50 10.21
N ALA A 211 2.84 24.46 10.13
CA ALA A 211 4.28 24.22 10.01
C ALA A 211 4.84 23.40 11.19
N ILE A 212 4.22 23.49 12.38
CA ILE A 212 4.62 22.70 13.56
C ILE A 212 4.30 21.22 13.33
N ASP A 213 3.13 20.92 12.80
CA ASP A 213 2.72 19.55 12.49
C ASP A 213 3.66 18.90 11.46
N LEU A 214 4.06 19.65 10.43
CA LEU A 214 5.04 19.21 9.46
C LEU A 214 6.38 18.93 10.14
N ARG A 215 6.92 19.89 10.90
CA ARG A 215 8.19 19.75 11.62
C ARG A 215 8.23 18.54 12.55
N ASN A 216 7.13 18.22 13.21
CA ASN A 216 7.02 17.11 14.15
C ASN A 216 6.89 15.74 13.46
N THR A 217 6.71 15.70 12.14
CA THR A 217 6.61 14.44 11.40
C THR A 217 7.98 13.79 11.28
N ARG A 218 8.10 12.57 11.79
CA ARG A 218 9.32 11.75 11.79
C ARG A 218 8.97 10.29 11.53
N SER A 219 9.66 9.69 10.60
CA SER A 219 9.61 8.24 10.38
C SER A 219 10.28 7.50 11.53
N THR A 220 9.83 6.30 11.82
CA THR A 220 10.41 5.43 12.84
C THR A 220 10.92 4.13 12.22
N LEU A 221 11.97 3.56 12.81
CA LEU A 221 12.47 2.24 12.48
C LEU A 221 12.02 1.28 13.59
N GLU A 222 11.21 0.28 13.22
CA GLU A 222 10.57 -0.63 14.16
C GLU A 222 10.90 -2.10 13.82
N GLN A 223 10.54 -3.01 14.71
CA GLN A 223 10.63 -4.44 14.44
C GLN A 223 9.38 -4.91 13.70
N PRO A 224 9.51 -5.79 12.69
CA PRO A 224 8.35 -6.42 12.08
C PRO A 224 7.64 -7.33 13.07
N VAL A 225 6.32 -7.45 12.91
CA VAL A 225 5.54 -8.54 13.50
C VAL A 225 5.74 -9.77 12.62
N SER A 226 5.85 -10.93 13.22
CA SER A 226 6.11 -12.17 12.50
C SER A 226 5.17 -13.31 12.89
N LEU A 227 4.98 -14.25 11.96
CA LEU A 227 4.23 -15.48 12.15
C LEU A 227 4.97 -16.64 11.49
N ASP A 228 5.09 -17.76 12.18
CA ASP A 228 5.48 -19.01 11.52
C ASP A 228 4.34 -19.54 10.65
N TYR A 229 4.65 -19.85 9.41
CA TYR A 229 3.75 -20.47 8.45
C TYR A 229 4.44 -21.60 7.73
N ARG A 230 4.17 -22.84 8.15
CA ARG A 230 4.73 -24.08 7.55
C ARG A 230 6.27 -24.07 7.44
N GLY A 231 6.93 -23.60 8.51
CA GLY A 231 8.40 -23.52 8.57
C GLY A 231 9.02 -22.31 7.85
N LEU A 232 8.19 -21.40 7.38
CA LEU A 232 8.59 -20.09 6.85
C LEU A 232 8.20 -18.99 7.83
N THR A 233 8.91 -17.87 7.82
CA THR A 233 8.56 -16.71 8.65
C THR A 233 7.91 -15.62 7.81
N LEU A 234 6.63 -15.34 8.05
CA LEU A 234 5.92 -14.23 7.44
C LEU A 234 6.17 -12.96 8.26
N LEU A 235 6.53 -11.87 7.58
CA LEU A 235 6.73 -10.56 8.18
C LEU A 235 5.63 -9.59 7.74
N ALA A 236 5.17 -8.78 8.68
CA ALA A 236 4.24 -7.69 8.44
C ALA A 236 4.62 -6.46 9.27
N PRO A 237 4.20 -5.24 8.87
CA PRO A 237 4.43 -4.06 9.67
C PRO A 237 3.57 -4.08 10.94
N PRO A 238 4.09 -3.49 12.05
CA PRO A 238 3.34 -3.41 13.31
C PRO A 238 2.18 -2.42 13.24
N PRO A 239 1.28 -2.38 14.25
CA PRO A 239 0.29 -1.32 14.39
C PRO A 239 0.93 0.09 14.34
N PRO A 240 0.21 1.08 13.85
CA PRO A 240 -1.23 1.10 13.57
C PRO A 240 -1.64 0.52 12.22
N THR A 241 -0.82 -0.33 11.60
CA THR A 241 -1.14 -0.96 10.31
C THR A 241 -1.98 -2.22 10.50
N GLN A 242 -2.66 -2.62 9.42
CA GLN A 242 -3.39 -3.88 9.37
C GLN A 242 -2.52 -5.13 9.10
N GLY A 243 -1.19 -5.02 9.19
CA GLY A 243 -0.28 -6.13 8.94
C GLY A 243 -0.61 -7.37 9.76
N ILE A 244 -0.99 -7.17 11.02
CA ILE A 244 -1.42 -8.26 11.89
C ILE A 244 -2.66 -9.01 11.38
N SER A 245 -3.54 -8.35 10.62
CA SER A 245 -4.71 -9.02 10.03
C SER A 245 -4.29 -10.04 8.97
N THR A 246 -3.29 -9.73 8.13
CA THR A 246 -2.72 -10.69 7.19
C THR A 246 -2.11 -11.89 7.91
N LEU A 247 -1.31 -11.64 8.95
CA LEU A 247 -0.71 -12.72 9.73
C LEU A 247 -1.78 -13.59 10.40
N ALA A 248 -2.85 -12.99 10.94
CA ALA A 248 -3.95 -13.74 11.53
C ALA A 248 -4.69 -14.61 10.50
N ILE A 249 -4.96 -14.10 9.28
CA ILE A 249 -5.56 -14.88 8.20
C ILE A 249 -4.68 -16.08 7.86
N MET A 250 -3.39 -15.86 7.66
CA MET A 250 -2.45 -16.95 7.35
C MET A 250 -2.33 -17.96 8.51
N GLY A 251 -2.32 -17.47 9.75
CA GLY A 251 -2.29 -18.34 10.94
C GLY A 251 -3.56 -19.19 11.09
N ILE A 252 -4.72 -18.69 10.66
CA ILE A 252 -5.96 -19.47 10.60
C ILE A 252 -5.87 -20.50 9.46
N LEU A 253 -5.42 -20.10 8.27
CA LEU A 253 -5.28 -20.98 7.11
C LEU A 253 -4.23 -22.09 7.35
N ARG A 254 -3.21 -21.83 8.17
CA ARG A 254 -2.20 -22.83 8.59
C ARG A 254 -2.83 -24.07 9.22
N GLU A 255 -3.96 -23.94 9.90
CA GLU A 255 -4.67 -25.03 10.56
C GLU A 255 -5.36 -26.01 9.58
N PHE A 256 -5.42 -25.67 8.29
CA PHE A 256 -6.00 -26.49 7.23
C PHE A 256 -4.92 -27.08 6.32
N ASP A 257 -5.14 -28.31 5.88
CA ASP A 257 -4.28 -28.95 4.87
C ASP A 257 -4.72 -28.54 3.47
N LEU A 258 -4.10 -27.49 2.94
CA LEU A 258 -4.42 -26.98 1.59
C LEU A 258 -3.96 -27.91 0.47
N SER A 259 -3.11 -28.92 0.74
CA SER A 259 -2.70 -29.90 -0.27
C SER A 259 -3.87 -30.75 -0.80
N ASN A 260 -4.93 -30.86 0.02
CA ASN A 260 -6.16 -31.59 -0.31
C ASN A 260 -7.26 -30.68 -0.86
N VAL A 261 -6.98 -29.39 -1.05
CA VAL A 261 -7.93 -28.39 -1.56
C VAL A 261 -7.43 -27.88 -2.91
N ALA A 262 -8.19 -28.07 -3.97
CA ALA A 262 -7.80 -27.58 -5.29
C ALA A 262 -7.81 -26.05 -5.31
N GLU A 263 -6.72 -25.43 -5.79
CA GLU A 263 -6.64 -23.98 -5.95
C GLU A 263 -7.74 -23.51 -6.91
N GLY A 264 -8.41 -22.41 -6.55
CA GLY A 264 -9.51 -21.85 -7.35
C GLY A 264 -10.85 -22.59 -7.22
N SER A 265 -10.93 -23.65 -6.40
CA SER A 265 -12.18 -24.35 -6.09
C SER A 265 -13.07 -23.55 -5.13
N ALA A 266 -14.34 -23.94 -5.01
CA ALA A 266 -15.24 -23.37 -4.03
C ALA A 266 -14.73 -23.57 -2.58
N ASP A 267 -14.12 -24.72 -2.29
CA ASP A 267 -13.51 -24.98 -0.97
C ASP A 267 -12.37 -24.01 -0.69
N TYR A 268 -11.51 -23.76 -1.67
CA TYR A 268 -10.41 -22.81 -1.53
C TYR A 268 -10.89 -21.38 -1.25
N TYR A 269 -11.80 -20.87 -2.08
CA TYR A 269 -12.33 -19.52 -1.86
C TYR A 269 -13.11 -19.42 -0.56
N HIS A 270 -13.91 -20.44 -0.23
CA HIS A 270 -14.65 -20.48 1.04
C HIS A 270 -13.71 -20.40 2.24
N LEU A 271 -12.66 -21.22 2.28
CA LEU A 271 -11.66 -21.20 3.37
C LEU A 271 -10.96 -19.83 3.47
N CYS A 272 -10.52 -19.25 2.36
CA CYS A 272 -9.88 -17.94 2.35
C CYS A 272 -10.83 -16.86 2.88
N VAL A 273 -12.08 -16.83 2.40
CA VAL A 273 -13.09 -15.84 2.81
C VAL A 273 -13.45 -15.99 4.28
N GLU A 274 -13.66 -17.21 4.77
CA GLU A 274 -14.00 -17.45 6.17
C GLU A 274 -12.81 -17.11 7.10
N ALA A 275 -11.57 -17.38 6.69
CA ALA A 275 -10.38 -16.97 7.44
C ALA A 275 -10.26 -15.44 7.51
N VAL A 276 -10.58 -14.72 6.43
CA VAL A 276 -10.68 -13.25 6.42
C VAL A 276 -11.72 -12.78 7.44
N LYS A 277 -12.93 -13.32 7.41
CA LYS A 277 -13.99 -12.96 8.34
C LYS A 277 -13.57 -13.16 9.79
N GLN A 278 -12.98 -14.30 10.12
CA GLN A 278 -12.51 -14.61 11.46
C GLN A 278 -11.40 -13.65 11.93
N ALA A 279 -10.44 -13.33 11.09
CA ALA A 279 -9.36 -12.40 11.41
C ALA A 279 -9.89 -10.98 11.61
N PHE A 280 -10.84 -10.56 10.78
CA PHE A 280 -11.39 -9.19 10.80
C PHE A 280 -12.26 -8.90 12.02
N LEU A 281 -12.71 -9.89 12.77
CA LEU A 281 -13.37 -9.67 14.06
C LEU A 281 -12.50 -8.89 15.06
N ASP A 282 -11.18 -9.02 14.96
CA ASP A 282 -10.23 -8.32 15.84
C ASP A 282 -9.71 -7.00 15.20
N ARG A 283 -9.93 -6.78 13.92
CA ARG A 283 -9.33 -5.69 13.14
C ARG A 283 -9.69 -4.29 13.66
N ALA A 284 -10.91 -4.08 14.13
CA ALA A 284 -11.35 -2.79 14.67
C ALA A 284 -10.60 -2.35 15.94
N ARG A 285 -9.83 -3.27 16.55
CA ARG A 285 -9.01 -3.01 17.75
C ARG A 285 -7.62 -2.47 17.43
N ILE A 286 -7.19 -2.54 16.16
CA ILE A 286 -5.89 -2.04 15.71
C ILE A 286 -5.89 -0.52 15.78
N ALA A 287 -4.92 0.05 16.50
CA ALA A 287 -4.80 1.50 16.71
C ALA A 287 -3.33 1.89 16.95
N ASP A 288 -3.08 3.19 17.14
CA ASP A 288 -1.75 3.71 17.45
C ASP A 288 -1.23 3.15 18.79
N PRO A 289 -0.17 2.32 18.77
CA PRO A 289 0.36 1.68 19.98
C PRO A 289 0.93 2.68 20.99
N ASN A 290 1.23 3.90 20.58
CA ASN A 290 1.69 4.95 21.50
C ASN A 290 0.58 5.43 22.45
N LEU A 291 -0.68 5.21 22.08
CA LEU A 291 -1.84 5.69 22.84
C LEU A 291 -2.78 4.57 23.28
N VAL A 292 -2.75 3.42 22.60
CA VAL A 292 -3.65 2.29 22.85
C VAL A 292 -2.85 0.99 22.86
N PRO A 293 -2.84 0.24 23.96
CA PRO A 293 -2.13 -1.03 24.03
C PRO A 293 -2.57 -2.00 22.93
N GLN A 294 -1.59 -2.64 22.28
CA GLN A 294 -1.80 -3.58 21.18
C GLN A 294 -1.25 -4.98 21.59
N PRO A 295 -2.06 -5.89 22.10
CA PRO A 295 -1.60 -7.20 22.60
C PRO A 295 -1.36 -8.19 21.46
N LEU A 296 -0.33 -7.97 20.64
CA LEU A 296 -0.01 -8.74 19.44
C LEU A 296 0.19 -10.21 19.72
N ASP A 297 0.89 -10.55 20.83
CA ASP A 297 1.15 -11.92 21.24
C ASP A 297 -0.14 -12.70 21.54
N GLN A 298 -1.18 -12.01 22.02
CA GLN A 298 -2.48 -12.62 22.26
C GLN A 298 -3.24 -12.83 20.94
N TRP A 299 -3.20 -11.86 20.04
CA TRP A 299 -3.92 -11.93 18.76
C TRP A 299 -3.32 -12.96 17.80
N LEU A 300 -2.00 -13.18 17.87
CA LEU A 300 -1.30 -14.18 17.07
C LEU A 300 -0.98 -15.47 17.85
N ALA A 301 -1.48 -15.61 19.07
CA ALA A 301 -1.28 -16.84 19.85
C ALA A 301 -1.81 -18.06 19.08
N PRO A 302 -1.04 -19.16 18.96
CA PRO A 302 -1.46 -20.36 18.23
C PRO A 302 -2.83 -20.87 18.67
N GLY A 303 -3.10 -20.91 19.98
CA GLY A 303 -4.40 -21.33 20.50
C GLY A 303 -5.55 -20.40 20.15
N HIS A 304 -5.30 -19.08 20.00
CA HIS A 304 -6.31 -18.13 19.55
C HIS A 304 -6.66 -18.35 18.07
N LEU A 305 -5.65 -18.50 17.22
CA LEU A 305 -5.81 -18.73 15.79
C LEU A 305 -6.46 -20.08 15.50
N ALA A 306 -6.07 -21.14 16.24
CA ALA A 306 -6.68 -22.47 16.14
C ALA A 306 -8.18 -22.45 16.50
N ARG A 307 -8.58 -21.73 17.56
CA ARG A 307 -10.02 -21.58 17.90
C ARG A 307 -10.78 -20.85 16.78
N LYS A 308 -10.20 -19.83 16.17
CA LYS A 308 -10.81 -19.15 15.01
C LYS A 308 -10.96 -20.11 13.82
N ALA A 309 -9.96 -20.92 13.52
CA ALA A 309 -10.03 -21.95 12.48
C ALA A 309 -11.14 -22.98 12.77
N GLN A 310 -11.26 -23.47 14.00
CA GLN A 310 -12.31 -24.39 14.43
C GLN A 310 -13.73 -23.80 14.32
N SER A 311 -13.86 -22.48 14.33
CA SER A 311 -15.15 -21.80 14.17
C SER A 311 -15.63 -21.79 12.71
N ILE A 312 -14.75 -22.06 11.75
CA ILE A 312 -15.08 -22.12 10.33
C ILE A 312 -15.90 -23.39 10.05
N LYS A 313 -17.04 -23.22 9.41
CA LYS A 313 -17.88 -24.32 8.93
C LYS A 313 -17.65 -24.50 7.45
N LEU A 314 -17.22 -25.69 7.01
CA LEU A 314 -16.86 -25.94 5.61
C LEU A 314 -18.06 -25.92 4.65
N ASP A 315 -19.23 -26.19 5.15
CA ASP A 315 -20.48 -26.30 4.39
C ASP A 315 -21.34 -25.03 4.42
N ARG A 316 -20.97 -24.04 5.25
CA ARG A 316 -21.79 -22.86 5.49
C ARG A 316 -20.97 -21.62 5.80
N ALA A 317 -21.27 -20.53 5.10
CA ALA A 317 -20.67 -19.22 5.33
C ALA A 317 -21.12 -18.60 6.65
N MET A 318 -20.18 -17.96 7.35
CA MET A 318 -20.48 -17.06 8.46
C MET A 318 -21.23 -15.83 7.92
N ASN A 319 -22.30 -15.41 8.62
CA ASN A 319 -22.96 -14.14 8.30
C ASN A 319 -22.00 -12.98 8.49
N TRP A 320 -21.97 -12.06 7.52
CA TRP A 320 -20.96 -11.00 7.45
C TRP A 320 -21.59 -9.61 7.25
N PRO A 321 -21.97 -8.92 8.32
CA PRO A 321 -22.53 -7.57 8.25
C PRO A 321 -21.48 -6.51 8.66
N HIS A 322 -20.27 -6.49 8.06
CA HIS A 322 -19.25 -5.51 8.41
C HIS A 322 -18.99 -4.53 7.26
N PRO A 323 -19.23 -3.21 7.45
CA PRO A 323 -18.88 -2.20 6.47
C PRO A 323 -17.34 -2.06 6.38
N PHE A 324 -16.80 -2.15 5.17
CA PHE A 324 -15.41 -1.80 4.87
C PHE A 324 -15.31 -0.40 4.33
N LYS A 325 -14.12 0.19 4.55
CA LYS A 325 -13.66 1.38 3.84
C LYS A 325 -12.66 0.92 2.79
N THR A 326 -12.84 1.36 1.57
CA THR A 326 -11.94 1.03 0.45
C THR A 326 -11.00 2.21 0.19
N GLY A 327 -9.81 1.95 -0.27
CA GLY A 327 -8.80 2.95 -0.61
C GLY A 327 -7.76 2.34 -1.56
N ASP A 328 -6.94 3.16 -2.18
CA ASP A 328 -5.93 2.77 -3.15
C ASP A 328 -4.51 3.17 -2.74
N THR A 329 -3.52 2.46 -3.31
CA THR A 329 -2.13 2.49 -2.87
C THR A 329 -1.25 2.03 -4.02
N VAL A 330 0.06 2.20 -3.94
CA VAL A 330 1.02 1.54 -4.82
C VAL A 330 1.89 0.58 -4.05
N TYR A 331 2.12 -0.59 -4.64
CA TYR A 331 3.07 -1.59 -4.16
C TYR A 331 4.27 -1.68 -5.09
N PHE A 332 5.47 -1.70 -4.52
CA PHE A 332 6.69 -2.03 -5.24
C PHE A 332 7.69 -2.80 -4.35
N ALA A 333 8.53 -3.57 -4.98
CA ALA A 333 9.57 -4.33 -4.30
C ALA A 333 10.86 -4.39 -5.11
N VAL A 334 11.96 -4.49 -4.39
CA VAL A 334 13.30 -4.62 -4.97
C VAL A 334 14.08 -5.68 -4.20
N THR A 335 14.80 -6.53 -4.94
CA THR A 335 15.86 -7.38 -4.39
C THR A 335 17.11 -7.25 -5.24
N ASP A 336 18.29 -7.24 -4.61
CA ASP A 336 19.57 -7.11 -5.28
C ASP A 336 20.39 -8.40 -5.24
N ARG A 337 21.54 -8.40 -5.94
CA ARG A 337 22.48 -9.53 -5.99
C ARG A 337 23.16 -9.83 -4.66
N PHE A 338 23.15 -8.90 -3.72
CA PHE A 338 23.75 -9.07 -2.39
C PHE A 338 22.80 -9.73 -1.40
N GLY A 339 21.53 -9.88 -1.78
CA GLY A 339 20.48 -10.48 -0.95
C GLY A 339 19.79 -9.48 -0.04
N HIS A 340 19.91 -8.18 -0.32
CA HIS A 340 19.10 -7.16 0.31
C HIS A 340 17.74 -7.12 -0.37
N SER A 341 16.69 -6.95 0.42
CA SER A 341 15.32 -6.96 -0.09
C SER A 341 14.47 -5.92 0.61
N VAL A 342 13.64 -5.23 -0.18
CA VAL A 342 12.76 -4.17 0.29
C VAL A 342 11.37 -4.37 -0.32
N SER A 343 10.34 -4.36 0.52
CA SER A 343 8.92 -4.49 0.13
C SER A 343 8.17 -3.25 0.64
N VAL A 344 7.55 -2.47 -0.25
CA VAL A 344 7.06 -1.13 0.06
C VAL A 344 5.62 -0.92 -0.38
N LEU A 345 4.84 -0.28 0.47
CA LEU A 345 3.59 0.38 0.09
C LEU A 345 3.69 1.88 0.34
N GLN A 346 3.31 2.67 -0.66
CA GLN A 346 3.28 4.13 -0.62
C GLN A 346 1.92 4.63 -1.11
N SER A 347 1.33 5.66 -0.44
CA SER A 347 -0.08 5.98 -0.68
C SER A 347 -0.45 7.38 -0.22
N THR A 348 -1.43 7.95 -0.90
CA THR A 348 -2.24 9.08 -0.41
C THR A 348 -3.56 8.64 0.23
N TYR A 349 -3.73 7.35 0.51
CA TYR A 349 -4.86 6.60 1.08
C TYR A 349 -5.89 6.21 0.04
N TYR A 350 -6.81 7.09 -0.33
CA TYR A 350 -7.71 6.84 -1.46
C TYR A 350 -7.09 7.35 -2.77
N ASP A 351 -7.52 6.78 -3.86
CA ASP A 351 -7.21 7.32 -5.18
C ASP A 351 -7.51 8.83 -5.21
N TRP A 352 -6.55 9.60 -5.72
CA TRP A 352 -6.55 11.07 -5.71
C TRP A 352 -6.55 11.72 -4.32
N GLY A 353 -6.26 10.98 -3.25
CA GLY A 353 -6.12 11.50 -1.89
C GLY A 353 -7.29 12.38 -1.46
N SER A 354 -6.99 13.53 -0.91
CA SER A 354 -8.00 14.52 -0.52
C SER A 354 -8.62 15.30 -1.69
N GLY A 355 -8.05 15.20 -2.89
CA GLY A 355 -8.34 16.09 -4.01
C GLY A 355 -7.69 17.47 -3.89
N ILE A 356 -7.03 17.77 -2.78
CA ILE A 356 -6.36 19.06 -2.55
C ILE A 356 -4.92 19.01 -3.06
N VAL A 357 -4.64 19.80 -4.09
CA VAL A 357 -3.27 20.13 -4.50
C VAL A 357 -2.86 21.40 -3.78
N VAL A 358 -1.79 21.30 -2.99
CA VAL A 358 -1.41 22.30 -2.00
C VAL A 358 -0.75 23.52 -2.67
N GLY A 359 -1.44 24.64 -2.67
CA GLY A 359 -0.93 25.90 -3.21
C GLY A 359 -0.32 25.77 -4.60
N ASP A 360 0.88 26.31 -4.76
CA ASP A 360 1.68 26.24 -6.00
C ASP A 360 2.77 25.14 -5.98
N THR A 361 2.68 24.19 -5.02
CA THR A 361 3.70 23.15 -4.81
C THR A 361 3.57 21.95 -5.74
N GLY A 362 2.40 21.75 -6.35
CA GLY A 362 2.07 20.55 -7.14
C GLY A 362 1.86 19.30 -6.29
N ILE A 363 1.82 19.40 -4.97
CA ILE A 363 1.69 18.29 -4.04
C ILE A 363 0.22 17.97 -3.79
N LEU A 364 -0.22 16.80 -4.22
CA LEU A 364 -1.51 16.25 -3.85
C LEU A 364 -1.43 15.70 -2.42
N TRP A 365 -2.32 16.19 -1.53
CA TRP A 365 -2.30 15.79 -0.12
C TRP A 365 -3.19 14.60 0.15
N GLN A 366 -2.75 13.73 1.05
CA GLN A 366 -3.48 12.54 1.46
C GLN A 366 -4.79 12.85 2.21
N ASN A 367 -5.69 11.89 2.19
CA ASN A 367 -6.94 11.94 2.96
C ASN A 367 -6.97 10.92 4.12
N ARG A 368 -5.80 10.57 4.67
CA ARG A 368 -5.66 9.57 5.76
C ARG A 368 -6.46 9.94 7.01
N GLY A 369 -6.82 11.20 7.21
CA GLY A 369 -7.72 11.64 8.27
C GLY A 369 -9.04 10.87 8.29
N ALA A 370 -9.56 10.49 7.14
CA ALA A 370 -10.79 9.69 7.02
C ALA A 370 -10.69 8.28 7.63
N ALA A 371 -9.49 7.80 7.97
CA ALA A 371 -9.30 6.53 8.66
C ALA A 371 -9.61 6.60 10.16
N PHE A 372 -9.63 7.80 10.76
CA PHE A 372 -10.04 7.98 12.13
C PHE A 372 -11.54 7.76 12.34
N SER A 373 -11.89 7.39 13.57
CA SER A 373 -13.27 7.41 14.07
C SER A 373 -13.55 8.72 14.79
N VAL A 374 -14.80 9.14 14.82
CA VAL A 374 -15.29 10.23 15.68
C VAL A 374 -15.99 9.68 16.93
N ASP A 375 -16.27 8.36 17.00
CA ASP A 375 -16.82 7.73 18.20
C ASP A 375 -15.77 7.71 19.31
N PRO A 376 -16.02 8.35 20.47
CA PRO A 376 -15.07 8.42 21.57
C PRO A 376 -14.73 7.04 22.17
N ARG A 377 -15.54 6.02 21.93
CA ARG A 377 -15.31 4.64 22.38
C ARG A 377 -14.35 3.87 21.47
N SER A 378 -14.14 4.38 20.25
CA SER A 378 -13.25 3.71 19.30
C SER A 378 -11.79 3.84 19.71
N PRO A 379 -10.99 2.77 19.64
CA PRO A 379 -9.55 2.87 19.81
C PRO A 379 -8.90 3.78 18.76
N ASN A 380 -9.56 3.97 17.61
CA ASN A 380 -9.14 4.87 16.53
C ASN A 380 -9.81 6.25 16.56
N VAL A 381 -10.37 6.67 17.69
CA VAL A 381 -10.90 8.04 17.82
C VAL A 381 -9.82 9.07 17.50
N VAL A 382 -10.20 10.09 16.73
CA VAL A 382 -9.28 11.17 16.34
C VAL A 382 -8.80 11.95 17.57
N ARG A 383 -7.47 12.17 17.66
CA ARG A 383 -6.81 12.98 18.71
C ARG A 383 -5.60 13.67 18.12
N ALA A 384 -5.25 14.82 18.66
CA ALA A 384 -4.03 15.55 18.32
C ALA A 384 -2.78 14.67 18.42
N GLY A 385 -1.91 14.74 17.43
CA GLY A 385 -0.65 14.00 17.35
C GLY A 385 -0.78 12.48 17.16
N LYS A 386 -1.99 11.94 17.11
CA LYS A 386 -2.24 10.49 16.94
C LYS A 386 -2.04 10.05 15.50
N ARG A 387 -1.45 8.87 15.31
CA ARG A 387 -1.42 8.19 14.01
C ARG A 387 -2.76 7.47 13.78
N PRO A 388 -3.40 7.64 12.60
CA PRO A 388 -4.63 6.91 12.29
C PRO A 388 -4.36 5.42 12.07
N PHE A 389 -5.41 4.63 11.91
CA PHE A 389 -5.31 3.28 11.38
C PHE A 389 -4.78 3.31 9.93
N TYR A 390 -3.80 2.47 9.63
CA TYR A 390 -3.17 2.37 8.31
C TYR A 390 -3.51 1.06 7.62
N THR A 391 -3.98 1.17 6.38
CA THR A 391 -4.22 0.02 5.51
C THR A 391 -2.96 -0.49 4.83
N LEU A 392 -1.87 0.28 4.83
CA LEU A 392 -0.59 -0.08 4.23
C LEU A 392 -0.01 -1.34 4.86
N ASN A 393 0.14 -2.39 4.08
CA ASN A 393 0.48 -3.72 4.56
C ASN A 393 1.37 -4.45 3.54
N PRO A 394 2.62 -3.99 3.31
CA PRO A 394 3.58 -4.78 2.56
C PRO A 394 3.87 -6.08 3.30
N SER A 395 4.25 -7.13 2.58
CA SER A 395 4.58 -8.43 3.15
C SER A 395 5.93 -8.91 2.65
N MET A 396 6.59 -9.70 3.46
CA MET A 396 7.81 -10.43 3.12
C MET A 396 7.81 -11.77 3.83
N VAL A 397 8.29 -12.79 3.15
CA VAL A 397 8.47 -14.14 3.71
C VAL A 397 9.96 -14.46 3.76
N LEU A 398 10.41 -14.97 4.89
CA LEU A 398 11.77 -15.46 5.06
C LEU A 398 11.79 -16.99 5.04
N LYS A 399 12.83 -17.55 4.45
CA LYS A 399 13.20 -18.96 4.56
C LYS A 399 14.50 -19.04 5.37
N GLY A 400 14.40 -19.54 6.60
CA GLY A 400 15.43 -19.26 7.60
C GLY A 400 15.53 -17.74 7.84
N ASP A 401 16.74 -17.20 7.71
CA ASP A 401 16.98 -15.76 7.87
C ASP A 401 16.95 -14.97 6.55
N ALA A 402 16.87 -15.66 5.41
CA ALA A 402 16.98 -15.03 4.09
C ALA A 402 15.61 -14.64 3.52
N PRO A 403 15.49 -13.48 2.84
CA PRO A 403 14.32 -13.15 2.04
C PRO A 403 14.03 -14.22 1.00
N TYR A 404 12.75 -14.64 0.93
CA TYR A 404 12.28 -15.68 0.02
C TYR A 404 11.16 -15.18 -0.89
N VAL A 405 10.11 -14.56 -0.34
CA VAL A 405 9.03 -13.97 -1.11
C VAL A 405 8.80 -12.55 -0.66
N LEU A 406 8.72 -11.62 -1.62
CA LEU A 406 8.23 -10.26 -1.41
C LEU A 406 6.90 -10.15 -2.14
N CYS A 407 5.85 -9.74 -1.46
CA CYS A 407 4.57 -9.47 -2.11
C CYS A 407 3.78 -8.38 -1.38
N GLY A 408 2.91 -7.75 -2.12
CA GLY A 408 2.02 -6.71 -1.62
C GLY A 408 1.02 -6.33 -2.69
N THR A 409 0.02 -5.57 -2.29
CA THR A 409 -1.05 -5.13 -3.19
C THR A 409 -1.61 -3.80 -2.75
N GLN A 410 -2.12 -3.02 -3.69
CA GLN A 410 -3.08 -1.97 -3.37
C GLN A 410 -4.43 -2.57 -2.95
N GLY A 411 -5.38 -1.74 -2.51
CA GLY A 411 -6.76 -2.13 -2.25
C GLY A 411 -7.21 -1.95 -0.81
N ALA A 412 -6.54 -1.11 -0.03
CA ALA A 412 -6.90 -0.77 1.35
C ALA A 412 -7.35 -1.96 2.21
N ASP A 413 -8.64 -2.05 2.54
CA ASP A 413 -9.22 -3.15 3.33
C ASP A 413 -9.16 -4.51 2.60
N GLY A 414 -9.00 -4.50 1.28
CA GLY A 414 -8.76 -5.70 0.47
C GLY A 414 -7.35 -6.24 0.56
N GLN A 415 -6.36 -5.46 1.03
CA GLN A 415 -4.97 -5.89 1.03
C GLN A 415 -4.74 -7.21 1.79
N PRO A 416 -5.22 -7.41 3.03
CA PRO A 416 -5.05 -8.69 3.72
C PRO A 416 -5.72 -9.85 3.01
N GLN A 417 -6.85 -9.61 2.33
CA GLN A 417 -7.60 -10.61 1.59
C GLN A 417 -6.81 -11.08 0.35
N THR A 418 -6.35 -10.13 -0.46
CA THR A 418 -5.55 -10.42 -1.64
C THR A 418 -4.21 -11.05 -1.26
N LEU A 419 -3.56 -10.58 -0.19
CA LEU A 419 -2.31 -11.18 0.30
C LEU A 419 -2.51 -12.64 0.72
N ALA A 420 -3.61 -13.00 1.38
CA ALA A 420 -3.90 -14.38 1.73
C ALA A 420 -3.99 -15.28 0.48
N VAL A 421 -4.65 -14.80 -0.58
CA VAL A 421 -4.73 -15.51 -1.86
C VAL A 421 -3.34 -15.65 -2.49
N LEU A 422 -2.56 -14.58 -2.55
CA LEU A 422 -1.22 -14.59 -3.15
C LEU A 422 -0.25 -15.46 -2.37
N LEU A 423 -0.22 -15.33 -1.03
CA LEU A 423 0.67 -16.11 -0.19
C LEU A 423 0.37 -17.60 -0.27
N THR A 424 -0.90 -18.01 -0.24
CA THR A 424 -1.25 -19.43 -0.42
C THR A 424 -0.86 -19.94 -1.80
N ARG A 425 -1.10 -19.16 -2.86
CA ARG A 425 -0.69 -19.51 -4.22
C ARG A 425 0.82 -19.69 -4.37
N LEU A 426 1.59 -18.78 -3.80
CA LEU A 426 3.05 -18.82 -3.88
C LEU A 426 3.67 -19.87 -2.96
N LEU A 427 3.14 -20.07 -1.74
CA LEU A 427 3.75 -20.90 -0.71
C LEU A 427 3.19 -22.33 -0.68
N ASP A 428 1.86 -22.50 -0.73
CA ASP A 428 1.21 -23.80 -0.66
C ASP A 428 1.11 -24.47 -2.05
N TYR A 429 0.63 -23.72 -3.04
CA TYR A 429 0.47 -24.23 -4.40
C TYR A 429 1.70 -24.05 -5.28
N ARG A 430 2.72 -23.29 -4.82
CA ARG A 430 3.99 -23.06 -5.52
C ARG A 430 3.82 -22.57 -6.96
N LEU A 431 2.82 -21.74 -7.19
CA LEU A 431 2.59 -21.14 -8.50
C LEU A 431 3.71 -20.15 -8.82
N ASP A 432 4.01 -20.03 -10.10
CA ASP A 432 4.85 -18.95 -10.61
C ASP A 432 4.22 -17.58 -10.26
N PRO A 433 5.02 -16.54 -9.94
CA PRO A 433 4.47 -15.22 -9.62
C PRO A 433 3.50 -14.66 -10.67
N CYS A 434 3.79 -14.83 -11.96
CA CYS A 434 2.91 -14.39 -13.04
C CYS A 434 1.56 -15.11 -12.97
N GLU A 435 1.58 -16.43 -12.80
CA GLU A 435 0.37 -17.25 -12.67
C GLU A 435 -0.42 -16.91 -11.41
N ALA A 436 0.27 -16.78 -10.26
CA ALA A 436 -0.36 -16.43 -8.98
C ALA A 436 -1.12 -15.09 -9.04
N LEU A 437 -0.54 -14.10 -9.74
CA LEU A 437 -1.14 -12.78 -9.91
C LEU A 437 -2.28 -12.76 -10.93
N SER A 438 -2.21 -13.59 -11.97
CA SER A 438 -3.18 -13.57 -13.09
C SER A 438 -4.48 -14.31 -12.78
N ARG A 439 -4.46 -15.30 -11.87
CA ARG A 439 -5.64 -16.08 -11.53
C ARG A 439 -6.72 -15.24 -10.84
N PRO A 440 -8.00 -15.62 -10.95
CA PRO A 440 -9.13 -14.89 -10.40
C PRO A 440 -9.01 -14.62 -8.89
N ARG A 441 -9.50 -13.46 -8.46
CA ARG A 441 -9.53 -13.03 -7.06
C ARG A 441 -10.94 -12.78 -6.57
N PHE A 442 -11.06 -12.70 -5.25
CA PHE A 442 -12.25 -12.21 -4.58
C PHE A 442 -11.97 -10.90 -3.83
N LEU A 443 -13.05 -10.19 -3.52
CA LEU A 443 -13.04 -9.08 -2.59
C LEU A 443 -14.32 -9.13 -1.74
N LEU A 444 -14.16 -9.34 -0.43
CA LEU A 444 -15.25 -9.36 0.52
C LEU A 444 -15.53 -7.93 1.01
N GLY A 445 -16.80 -7.56 1.11
CA GLY A 445 -17.26 -6.30 1.66
C GLY A 445 -17.67 -5.26 0.62
N LYS A 446 -18.04 -4.08 1.07
CA LYS A 446 -18.39 -2.95 0.19
C LYS A 446 -17.22 -2.49 -0.64
N THR A 447 -17.49 -2.11 -1.87
CA THR A 447 -16.52 -1.48 -2.75
C THR A 447 -17.00 -0.10 -3.18
N PHE A 448 -16.16 0.65 -3.88
CA PHE A 448 -16.54 1.95 -4.45
C PHE A 448 -17.70 1.86 -5.46
N SER A 449 -17.75 0.78 -6.22
CA SER A 449 -18.76 0.55 -7.26
C SER A 449 -19.97 -0.25 -6.79
N ASP A 450 -19.86 -0.92 -5.65
CA ASP A 450 -20.94 -1.74 -5.08
C ASP A 450 -21.04 -1.51 -3.57
N GLN A 451 -22.08 -0.85 -3.16
CA GLN A 451 -22.35 -0.54 -1.75
C GLN A 451 -22.95 -1.72 -0.97
N ARG A 452 -23.24 -2.84 -1.64
CA ARG A 452 -23.67 -4.06 -0.97
C ARG A 452 -22.51 -4.71 -0.24
N ASP A 453 -22.76 -5.23 0.94
CA ASP A 453 -21.80 -6.02 1.70
C ASP A 453 -21.80 -7.47 1.19
N SER A 454 -21.09 -7.70 0.08
CA SER A 454 -21.12 -8.95 -0.68
C SER A 454 -19.70 -9.50 -0.90
N LEU A 455 -19.63 -10.79 -1.26
CA LEU A 455 -18.43 -11.41 -1.79
C LEU A 455 -18.37 -11.14 -3.30
N LYS A 456 -17.46 -10.25 -3.72
CA LYS A 456 -17.19 -10.01 -5.14
C LYS A 456 -16.27 -11.09 -5.65
N LEU A 457 -16.62 -11.68 -6.79
CA LEU A 457 -15.79 -12.63 -7.52
C LEU A 457 -15.53 -12.09 -8.92
N GLU A 458 -14.30 -12.24 -9.40
CA GLU A 458 -14.00 -11.93 -10.80
C GLU A 458 -14.74 -12.91 -11.72
N ALA A 459 -15.26 -12.39 -12.83
CA ALA A 459 -16.11 -13.14 -13.78
C ALA A 459 -15.42 -14.33 -14.46
N SER A 460 -14.10 -14.47 -14.29
CA SER A 460 -13.33 -15.63 -14.74
C SER A 460 -13.38 -16.84 -13.79
N VAL A 461 -13.98 -16.71 -12.60
CA VAL A 461 -14.33 -17.85 -11.74
C VAL A 461 -15.44 -18.65 -12.42
N ASN A 462 -15.30 -19.98 -12.52
CA ASN A 462 -16.30 -20.81 -13.19
C ASN A 462 -17.65 -20.85 -12.44
N ASP A 463 -18.74 -21.03 -13.19
CA ASP A 463 -20.11 -20.97 -12.67
C ASP A 463 -20.35 -22.01 -11.57
N ALA A 464 -19.82 -23.23 -11.69
CA ALA A 464 -20.00 -24.28 -10.69
C ALA A 464 -19.39 -23.88 -9.32
N THR A 465 -18.25 -23.19 -9.33
CA THR A 465 -17.64 -22.62 -8.11
C THR A 465 -18.51 -21.50 -7.52
N VAL A 466 -19.02 -20.60 -8.37
CA VAL A 466 -19.92 -19.50 -7.95
C VAL A 466 -21.19 -20.07 -7.32
N ASP A 467 -21.82 -21.05 -7.97
CA ASP A 467 -23.06 -21.70 -7.49
C ASP A 467 -22.84 -22.41 -6.16
N ASP A 468 -21.71 -23.08 -5.99
CA ASP A 468 -21.38 -23.76 -4.73
C ASP A 468 -21.16 -22.76 -3.58
N LEU A 469 -20.44 -21.67 -3.82
CA LEU A 469 -20.28 -20.60 -2.83
C LEU A 469 -21.63 -19.97 -2.44
N ALA A 470 -22.51 -19.73 -3.41
CA ALA A 470 -23.86 -19.23 -3.16
C ALA A 470 -24.69 -20.20 -2.31
N ARG A 471 -24.61 -21.51 -2.59
CA ARG A 471 -25.30 -22.57 -1.79
C ARG A 471 -24.81 -22.61 -0.34
N ARG A 472 -23.52 -22.29 -0.09
CA ARG A 472 -22.96 -22.17 1.27
C ARG A 472 -23.43 -20.89 1.98
N GLY A 473 -24.12 -19.99 1.29
CA GLY A 473 -24.70 -18.77 1.89
C GLY A 473 -23.85 -17.51 1.71
N HIS A 474 -22.85 -17.51 0.83
CA HIS A 474 -22.18 -16.28 0.46
C HIS A 474 -23.09 -15.41 -0.41
N SER A 475 -23.19 -14.11 -0.08
CA SER A 475 -23.85 -13.13 -0.94
C SER A 475 -22.88 -12.71 -2.05
N ILE A 476 -23.09 -13.23 -3.26
CA ILE A 476 -22.15 -13.10 -4.37
C ILE A 476 -22.51 -11.89 -5.26
N ALA A 477 -21.49 -11.16 -5.70
CA ALA A 477 -21.57 -10.18 -6.78
C ALA A 477 -20.42 -10.41 -7.76
N ALA A 478 -20.69 -10.32 -9.07
CA ALA A 478 -19.65 -10.40 -10.08
C ALA A 478 -18.96 -9.05 -10.29
N ILE A 479 -17.65 -9.08 -10.51
CA ILE A 479 -16.84 -7.97 -11.04
C ILE A 479 -16.16 -8.43 -12.32
N PRO A 480 -15.76 -7.50 -13.23
CA PRO A 480 -15.08 -7.90 -14.46
C PRO A 480 -13.84 -8.75 -14.19
N ALA A 481 -13.50 -9.63 -15.13
CA ALA A 481 -12.23 -10.35 -15.09
C ALA A 481 -11.06 -9.37 -15.16
N LEU A 482 -10.00 -9.64 -14.40
CA LEU A 482 -8.85 -8.74 -14.25
C LEU A 482 -9.24 -7.30 -13.88
N SER A 483 -10.22 -7.18 -13.00
CA SER A 483 -10.70 -5.88 -12.54
C SER A 483 -9.68 -5.17 -11.65
N PRO A 484 -9.33 -3.90 -11.90
CA PRO A 484 -8.48 -3.12 -11.00
C PRO A 484 -9.09 -2.96 -9.59
N LEU A 485 -10.40 -3.16 -9.44
CA LEU A 485 -11.07 -3.18 -8.13
C LEU A 485 -10.62 -4.35 -7.23
N ALA A 486 -10.09 -5.42 -7.80
CA ALA A 486 -9.53 -6.56 -7.07
C ALA A 486 -8.07 -6.33 -6.60
N GLY A 487 -7.58 -5.10 -6.67
CA GLY A 487 -6.23 -4.69 -6.31
C GLY A 487 -5.24 -4.83 -7.47
N GLN A 488 -4.09 -4.19 -7.31
CA GLN A 488 -2.91 -4.36 -8.18
C GLN A 488 -1.75 -4.79 -7.31
N ALA A 489 -1.26 -5.99 -7.55
CA ALA A 489 -0.26 -6.63 -6.72
C ALA A 489 1.07 -6.81 -7.45
N GLY A 490 2.13 -7.03 -6.69
CA GLY A 490 3.42 -7.44 -7.20
C GLY A 490 3.98 -8.59 -6.36
N ALA A 491 4.81 -9.41 -6.97
CA ALA A 491 5.51 -10.47 -6.26
C ALA A 491 6.91 -10.70 -6.84
N ILE A 492 7.86 -10.98 -5.94
CA ILE A 492 9.20 -11.48 -6.25
C ILE A 492 9.42 -12.75 -5.45
N VAL A 493 9.88 -13.82 -6.09
CA VAL A 493 10.27 -15.08 -5.46
C VAL A 493 11.75 -15.31 -5.70
N ILE A 494 12.51 -15.53 -4.64
CA ILE A 494 13.95 -15.78 -4.65
C ILE A 494 14.18 -17.26 -4.38
N HIS A 495 14.58 -18.03 -5.40
CA HIS A 495 14.80 -19.46 -5.28
C HIS A 495 16.17 -19.79 -4.68
N ASP A 496 16.30 -20.99 -4.10
CA ASP A 496 17.54 -21.46 -3.44
C ASP A 496 18.72 -21.57 -4.40
N ASP A 497 18.46 -21.81 -5.69
CA ASP A 497 19.45 -21.87 -6.77
C ASP A 497 19.92 -20.47 -7.25
N GLY A 498 19.39 -19.41 -6.65
CA GLY A 498 19.70 -18.04 -7.01
C GLY A 498 18.80 -17.45 -8.12
N LEU A 499 17.92 -18.26 -8.72
CA LEU A 499 16.93 -17.75 -9.67
C LEU A 499 15.95 -16.81 -8.97
N ILE A 500 15.73 -15.65 -9.57
CA ILE A 500 14.76 -14.67 -9.08
C ILE A 500 13.67 -14.52 -10.13
N LYS A 501 12.43 -14.80 -9.73
CA LYS A 501 11.24 -14.60 -10.55
C LYS A 501 10.41 -13.45 -9.98
N GLY A 502 9.92 -12.58 -10.85
CA GLY A 502 9.07 -11.47 -10.43
C GLY A 502 7.96 -11.21 -11.44
N ALA A 503 6.84 -10.70 -10.94
CA ALA A 503 5.74 -10.24 -11.77
C ALA A 503 5.04 -9.04 -11.13
N HIS A 504 4.38 -8.25 -11.95
CA HIS A 504 3.39 -7.25 -11.54
C HIS A 504 2.03 -7.59 -12.12
N ASP A 505 0.98 -7.08 -11.51
CA ASP A 505 -0.41 -7.44 -11.76
C ASP A 505 -0.85 -7.08 -13.18
N PRO A 506 -1.46 -8.02 -13.92
CA PRO A 506 -2.05 -7.72 -15.22
C PRO A 506 -3.29 -6.79 -15.14
N ARG A 507 -3.78 -6.47 -13.93
CA ARG A 507 -4.87 -5.51 -13.68
C ARG A 507 -4.43 -4.05 -13.74
N GLY A 508 -3.17 -3.79 -14.00
CA GLY A 508 -2.57 -2.45 -14.10
C GLY A 508 -1.46 -2.38 -15.13
N ASP A 509 -0.77 -1.24 -15.16
CA ASP A 509 0.24 -0.89 -16.17
C ASP A 509 1.68 -1.25 -15.74
N GLY A 510 1.83 -2.02 -14.67
CA GLY A 510 3.11 -2.34 -14.07
C GLY A 510 3.87 -3.48 -14.74
N CYS A 511 5.12 -3.63 -14.34
CA CYS A 511 5.98 -4.72 -14.76
C CYS A 511 6.99 -5.14 -13.68
N ALA A 512 7.63 -6.27 -13.90
CA ALA A 512 8.82 -6.69 -13.16
C ALA A 512 9.99 -6.82 -14.13
N LEU A 513 11.14 -6.26 -13.77
CA LEU A 513 12.36 -6.26 -14.57
C LEU A 513 13.56 -6.72 -13.73
N GLY A 514 14.41 -7.52 -14.32
CA GLY A 514 15.72 -7.90 -13.80
C GLY A 514 16.82 -7.53 -14.79
N PRO A 515 18.12 -7.48 -14.34
CA PRO A 515 19.22 -7.42 -15.28
C PRO A 515 19.10 -8.64 -16.23
N LEU A 516 19.28 -8.38 -17.51
CA LEU A 516 19.57 -9.45 -18.47
C LEU A 516 21.07 -9.70 -18.33
N ASP A 517 21.46 -10.91 -17.95
CA ASP A 517 22.85 -11.39 -17.94
C ASP A 517 23.38 -11.53 -19.37
#